data_a4b0e6d268cba6c6b11b622215897c8a
#
_entry.id   a4b0e6d268cba6c6b11b622215897c8a
#
_cell.length_a   1.000
_cell.length_b   1.000
_cell.length_c   1.000
_cell.angle_alpha   90.00
_cell.angle_beta   90.00
_cell.angle_gamma   90.00
#
_symmetry.space_group_name_H-M   'P 1'
#
loop_
_entity.id
_entity.type
_entity.pdbx_description
1 polymer ?
#
loop_
_entity_poly.entity_id
_entity_poly.type
_entity_poly.pdbx_seq_one_letter_code
_entity_poly.pdbx_strand_id
1 'polypeptide(L)'
;MVLYSSLLLQRVLRLSFFFRFRLLLLLLSLLLACPSFAFAEKLSSEHFVGAETCSGCHQQQYQDWRGSHHDQAMMHAGPDAVLGDFNDRVFQYNGITTRFFMKGGEYWVNTDGPDGKLTDYQIEYTFGVAPLQQYLVAFDDGRLQALGIAWDSRPVAEGGQRWFHLYPDEKIDYNDVLHWTRYAFNWNSRCADCHSTNLQKNYQQSTDSYQTTWSEINVACESCHGPGADHVRWSATPDTAVTNKGLVRDVATAGRWQRLPGKDTAELVKGHTQLDNHQLLKVLAMRCPRVKSC
;
A
#
# COMPACT_ATOMS: atom_id res chain seq x y z
N MET A 1 -43.35 51.46 -52.17
CA MET A 1 -43.15 50.02 -52.04
C MET A 1 -41.66 49.56 -51.80
N VAL A 2 -40.74 50.51 -51.59
CA VAL A 2 -39.29 50.18 -51.48
C VAL A 2 -38.77 50.18 -50.05
N LEU A 3 -39.50 50.68 -49.06
CA LEU A 3 -39.04 50.80 -47.67
C LEU A 3 -39.29 49.54 -46.81
N TYR A 4 -40.16 48.64 -47.23
CA TYR A 4 -40.45 47.41 -46.49
C TYR A 4 -39.43 46.27 -46.71
N SER A 5 -38.78 46.28 -47.85
CA SER A 5 -37.78 45.20 -48.18
C SER A 5 -36.44 45.32 -47.41
N SER A 6 -36.03 46.56 -47.04
CA SER A 6 -34.76 46.78 -46.35
C SER A 6 -34.80 46.36 -44.87
N LEU A 7 -35.91 46.52 -44.22
CA LEU A 7 -36.12 46.12 -42.81
C LEU A 7 -36.17 44.59 -42.61
N LEU A 8 -36.75 43.87 -43.56
CA LEU A 8 -36.80 42.42 -43.55
C LEU A 8 -35.37 41.82 -43.77
N LEU A 9 -34.64 42.38 -44.71
CA LEU A 9 -33.25 41.92 -45.01
C LEU A 9 -32.33 42.15 -43.80
N GLN A 10 -32.45 43.27 -43.09
CA GLN A 10 -31.66 43.54 -41.87
C GLN A 10 -32.03 42.61 -40.70
N ARG A 11 -33.29 42.22 -40.56
CA ARG A 11 -33.72 41.25 -39.52
C ARG A 11 -33.18 39.85 -39.80
N VAL A 12 -33.23 39.42 -41.06
CA VAL A 12 -32.71 38.09 -41.45
C VAL A 12 -31.17 38.02 -41.28
N LEU A 13 -30.47 39.07 -41.64
CA LEU A 13 -28.99 39.13 -41.45
C LEU A 13 -28.61 39.15 -39.95
N ARG A 14 -29.37 39.83 -39.09
CA ARG A 14 -29.12 39.81 -37.64
C ARG A 14 -29.44 38.46 -37.02
N LEU A 15 -30.50 37.77 -37.40
CA LEU A 15 -30.81 36.44 -36.93
C LEU A 15 -29.77 35.42 -37.35
N SER A 16 -29.28 35.48 -38.59
CA SER A 16 -28.21 34.64 -39.10
C SER A 16 -26.88 34.84 -38.36
N PHE A 17 -26.56 36.11 -38.02
CA PHE A 17 -25.35 36.44 -37.25
C PHE A 17 -25.42 35.90 -35.81
N PHE A 18 -26.57 36.07 -35.11
CA PHE A 18 -26.75 35.52 -33.76
C PHE A 18 -26.75 34.01 -33.71
N PHE A 19 -27.30 33.35 -34.73
CA PHE A 19 -27.26 31.88 -34.82
C PHE A 19 -25.85 31.33 -35.03
N ARG A 20 -25.07 31.96 -35.92
CA ARG A 20 -23.67 31.60 -36.15
C ARG A 20 -22.80 31.87 -34.95
N PHE A 21 -23.03 32.98 -34.24
CA PHE A 21 -22.28 33.29 -33.02
C PHE A 21 -22.61 32.34 -31.87
N ARG A 22 -23.84 31.94 -31.68
CA ARG A 22 -24.25 30.91 -30.71
C ARG A 22 -23.66 29.52 -31.05
N LEU A 23 -23.63 29.15 -32.31
CA LEU A 23 -23.04 27.89 -32.77
C LEU A 23 -21.54 27.91 -32.55
N LEU A 24 -20.87 29.03 -32.77
CA LEU A 24 -19.43 29.19 -32.50
C LEU A 24 -19.10 29.07 -31.00
N LEU A 25 -19.94 29.68 -30.13
CA LEU A 25 -19.77 29.56 -28.67
C LEU A 25 -20.04 28.14 -28.17
N LEU A 26 -21.02 27.42 -28.75
CA LEU A 26 -21.26 26.03 -28.44
C LEU A 26 -20.10 25.11 -28.88
N LEU A 27 -19.54 25.36 -30.05
CA LEU A 27 -18.32 24.61 -30.52
C LEU A 27 -17.10 24.93 -29.68
N LEU A 28 -16.93 26.17 -29.24
CA LEU A 28 -15.84 26.57 -28.35
C LEU A 28 -15.99 25.97 -26.94
N SER A 29 -17.23 25.87 -26.43
CA SER A 29 -17.48 25.19 -25.15
C SER A 29 -17.29 23.69 -25.21
N LEU A 30 -17.56 23.06 -26.37
CA LEU A 30 -17.25 21.63 -26.58
C LEU A 30 -15.75 21.36 -26.68
N LEU A 31 -14.96 22.29 -27.22
CA LEU A 31 -13.51 22.21 -27.31
C LEU A 31 -12.82 22.42 -25.95
N LEU A 32 -13.43 23.18 -25.03
CA LEU A 32 -12.96 23.38 -23.65
C LEU A 32 -13.36 22.28 -22.69
N ALA A 33 -14.28 21.40 -23.07
CA ALA A 33 -14.66 20.19 -22.32
C ALA A 33 -13.74 19.02 -22.68
N CYS A 34 -12.41 19.26 -22.79
CA CYS A 34 -11.43 18.18 -22.91
C CYS A 34 -11.31 17.50 -21.54
N PRO A 35 -11.57 16.20 -21.40
CA PRO A 35 -11.42 15.52 -20.13
C PRO A 35 -9.91 15.41 -19.81
N SER A 36 -9.41 16.40 -19.08
CA SER A 36 -8.03 16.41 -18.56
C SER A 36 -7.81 15.37 -17.44
N PHE A 37 -8.79 14.54 -17.14
CA PHE A 37 -8.73 13.57 -16.04
C PHE A 37 -8.13 12.21 -16.38
N ALA A 38 -7.94 11.88 -17.66
CA ALA A 38 -7.46 10.54 -18.04
C ALA A 38 -5.92 10.41 -18.14
N PHE A 39 -5.19 11.52 -18.07
CA PHE A 39 -3.73 11.50 -18.27
C PHE A 39 -2.90 11.35 -16.99
N ALA A 40 -3.44 11.70 -15.82
CA ALA A 40 -2.68 11.67 -14.57
C ALA A 40 -2.52 10.26 -13.98
N GLU A 41 -3.51 9.39 -14.18
CA GLU A 41 -3.54 8.05 -13.58
C GLU A 41 -2.66 7.03 -14.32
N LYS A 42 -2.45 7.23 -15.63
CA LYS A 42 -1.62 6.34 -16.44
C LYS A 42 -0.12 6.59 -16.30
N LEU A 43 0.29 7.78 -15.83
CA LEU A 43 1.70 8.11 -15.65
C LEU A 43 2.33 7.48 -14.40
N SER A 44 1.57 7.19 -13.35
CA SER A 44 2.15 6.70 -12.09
C SER A 44 2.52 5.23 -12.12
N SER A 45 1.78 4.38 -12.85
CA SER A 45 2.06 2.94 -12.95
C SER A 45 3.16 2.60 -13.96
N GLU A 46 3.37 3.44 -14.96
CA GLU A 46 4.40 3.23 -16.00
C GLU A 46 5.84 3.49 -15.50
N HIS A 47 6.00 4.08 -14.31
CA HIS A 47 7.30 4.41 -13.75
C HIS A 47 7.90 3.35 -12.83
N PHE A 48 7.07 2.44 -12.27
CA PHE A 48 7.51 1.33 -11.44
C PHE A 48 7.76 0.10 -12.31
N VAL A 49 8.91 -0.54 -12.13
CA VAL A 49 9.38 -1.64 -12.98
C VAL A 49 9.47 -2.98 -12.26
N GLY A 50 9.37 -2.97 -10.93
CA GLY A 50 9.44 -4.15 -10.07
C GLY A 50 10.86 -4.63 -9.78
N ALA A 51 11.00 -5.34 -8.66
CA ALA A 51 12.29 -5.83 -8.15
C ALA A 51 12.97 -6.80 -9.10
N GLU A 52 12.21 -7.59 -9.86
CA GLU A 52 12.75 -8.52 -10.86
C GLU A 52 13.55 -7.78 -11.95
N THR A 53 13.07 -6.61 -12.39
CA THR A 53 13.82 -5.77 -13.36
C THR A 53 15.15 -5.29 -12.76
N CYS A 54 15.17 -4.95 -11.48
CA CYS A 54 16.37 -4.51 -10.78
C CYS A 54 17.42 -5.64 -10.70
N SER A 55 16.98 -6.90 -10.55
CA SER A 55 17.84 -8.06 -10.42
C SER A 55 18.77 -8.25 -11.61
N GLY A 56 18.37 -7.80 -12.81
CA GLY A 56 19.17 -7.91 -14.03
C GLY A 56 20.54 -7.21 -13.97
N CYS A 57 20.65 -6.14 -13.17
CA CYS A 57 21.91 -5.39 -12.96
C CYS A 57 22.38 -5.44 -11.50
N HIS A 58 21.48 -5.57 -10.53
CA HIS A 58 21.73 -5.51 -9.09
C HIS A 58 21.52 -6.89 -8.43
N GLN A 59 22.07 -7.94 -9.02
CA GLN A 59 21.82 -9.33 -8.61
C GLN A 59 22.15 -9.59 -7.14
N GLN A 60 23.27 -9.06 -6.63
CA GLN A 60 23.68 -9.27 -5.24
C GLN A 60 22.67 -8.60 -4.28
N GLN A 61 22.28 -7.34 -4.54
CA GLN A 61 21.34 -6.60 -3.72
C GLN A 61 19.96 -7.26 -3.72
N TYR A 62 19.54 -7.78 -4.88
CA TYR A 62 18.29 -8.53 -5.00
C TYR A 62 18.35 -9.82 -4.16
N GLN A 63 19.44 -10.57 -4.19
CA GLN A 63 19.61 -11.78 -3.38
C GLN A 63 19.64 -11.47 -1.88
N ASP A 64 20.27 -10.36 -1.47
CA ASP A 64 20.30 -9.91 -0.08
C ASP A 64 18.92 -9.47 0.42
N TRP A 65 18.09 -8.91 -0.49
CA TRP A 65 16.72 -8.53 -0.18
C TRP A 65 15.77 -9.73 -0.09
N ARG A 66 15.95 -10.75 -0.94
CA ARG A 66 15.11 -11.96 -0.94
C ARG A 66 15.17 -12.67 0.40
N GLY A 67 13.99 -13.03 0.96
CA GLY A 67 13.85 -13.63 2.27
C GLY A 67 14.13 -12.70 3.45
N SER A 68 14.40 -11.40 3.20
CA SER A 68 14.51 -10.39 4.25
C SER A 68 13.14 -10.06 4.85
N HIS A 69 13.10 -9.33 5.98
CA HIS A 69 11.85 -8.83 6.54
C HIS A 69 11.11 -7.85 5.61
N HIS A 70 11.80 -7.22 4.66
CA HIS A 70 11.18 -6.37 3.64
C HIS A 70 10.46 -7.19 2.57
N ASP A 71 11.10 -8.24 2.07
CA ASP A 71 10.48 -9.20 1.13
C ASP A 71 9.27 -9.89 1.77
N GLN A 72 9.36 -10.21 3.06
CA GLN A 72 8.31 -10.86 3.84
C GLN A 72 7.37 -9.87 4.57
N ALA A 73 7.46 -8.57 4.24
CA ALA A 73 6.64 -7.56 4.91
C ALA A 73 5.14 -7.78 4.72
N MET A 74 4.75 -8.34 3.57
CA MET A 74 3.42 -8.84 3.26
C MET A 74 3.51 -9.92 2.17
N MET A 75 2.72 -10.99 2.31
CA MET A 75 2.67 -12.12 1.38
C MET A 75 1.24 -12.64 1.28
N HIS A 76 0.90 -13.27 0.14
CA HIS A 76 -0.31 -14.09 0.09
C HIS A 76 -0.20 -15.24 1.09
N ALA A 77 -1.31 -15.57 1.76
CA ALA A 77 -1.35 -16.70 2.68
C ALA A 77 -1.07 -18.01 1.93
N GLY A 78 -0.05 -18.70 2.36
CA GLY A 78 0.39 -19.94 1.74
C GLY A 78 1.40 -20.67 2.63
N PRO A 79 1.78 -21.90 2.26
CA PRO A 79 2.66 -22.73 3.09
C PRO A 79 4.05 -22.11 3.34
N ASP A 80 4.54 -21.27 2.42
CA ASP A 80 5.83 -20.59 2.56
C ASP A 80 5.73 -19.27 3.35
N ALA A 81 4.50 -18.77 3.58
CA ALA A 81 4.25 -17.46 4.20
C ALA A 81 3.70 -17.57 5.62
N VAL A 82 2.82 -18.55 5.88
CA VAL A 82 2.12 -18.69 7.15
C VAL A 82 3.01 -19.36 8.19
N LEU A 83 3.29 -18.67 9.29
CA LEU A 83 4.09 -19.16 10.41
C LEU A 83 3.22 -19.73 11.54
N GLY A 84 1.99 -19.26 11.66
CA GLY A 84 1.06 -19.65 12.72
C GLY A 84 0.56 -21.09 12.59
N ASP A 85 0.22 -21.71 13.73
CA ASP A 85 -0.33 -23.05 13.77
C ASP A 85 -1.82 -23.03 13.48
N PHE A 86 -2.20 -23.45 12.25
CA PHE A 86 -3.59 -23.59 11.78
C PHE A 86 -4.12 -25.04 11.87
N ASN A 87 -3.50 -25.90 12.67
CA ASN A 87 -3.94 -27.29 12.87
C ASN A 87 -5.02 -27.35 13.95
N ASP A 88 -6.21 -26.80 13.67
CA ASP A 88 -7.36 -26.75 14.60
C ASP A 88 -7.02 -26.12 15.97
N ARG A 89 -6.12 -25.14 15.97
CA ARG A 89 -5.71 -24.46 17.19
C ARG A 89 -6.78 -23.53 17.72
N VAL A 90 -6.96 -23.57 19.02
CA VAL A 90 -7.93 -22.75 19.74
C VAL A 90 -7.20 -21.71 20.60
N PHE A 91 -7.66 -20.48 20.55
CA PHE A 91 -7.23 -19.38 21.38
C PHE A 91 -8.43 -18.74 22.06
N GLN A 92 -8.34 -18.46 23.36
CA GLN A 92 -9.41 -17.84 24.12
C GLN A 92 -9.02 -16.46 24.61
N TYR A 93 -9.88 -15.49 24.36
CA TYR A 93 -9.72 -14.12 24.82
C TYR A 93 -11.07 -13.48 25.08
N ASN A 94 -11.24 -12.84 26.23
CA ASN A 94 -12.45 -12.10 26.64
C ASN A 94 -13.78 -12.87 26.42
N GLY A 95 -13.79 -14.17 26.68
CA GLY A 95 -14.97 -15.05 26.50
C GLY A 95 -15.21 -15.50 25.05
N ILE A 96 -14.43 -15.02 24.09
CA ILE A 96 -14.47 -15.49 22.70
C ILE A 96 -13.49 -16.64 22.51
N THR A 97 -13.97 -17.69 21.85
CA THR A 97 -13.14 -18.83 21.44
C THR A 97 -12.86 -18.70 19.94
N THR A 98 -11.62 -18.35 19.61
CA THR A 98 -11.15 -18.28 18.22
C THR A 98 -10.49 -19.60 17.83
N ARG A 99 -10.80 -20.12 16.63
CA ARG A 99 -10.20 -21.34 16.09
C ARG A 99 -9.48 -21.04 14.78
N PHE A 100 -8.23 -21.45 14.66
CA PHE A 100 -7.40 -21.38 13.47
C PHE A 100 -7.32 -22.76 12.82
N PHE A 101 -7.72 -22.89 11.55
CA PHE A 101 -7.85 -24.18 10.90
C PHE A 101 -7.62 -24.13 9.39
N MET A 102 -7.42 -25.29 8.77
CA MET A 102 -7.32 -25.45 7.32
C MET A 102 -8.63 -25.96 6.75
N LYS A 103 -9.03 -25.42 5.59
CA LYS A 103 -10.20 -25.86 4.83
C LYS A 103 -9.93 -25.73 3.34
N GLY A 104 -9.99 -26.85 2.62
CA GLY A 104 -9.75 -26.86 1.18
C GLY A 104 -8.31 -26.47 0.75
N GLY A 105 -7.34 -26.58 1.66
CA GLY A 105 -5.97 -26.15 1.42
C GLY A 105 -5.69 -24.68 1.80
N GLU A 106 -6.74 -23.93 2.19
CA GLU A 106 -6.67 -22.52 2.56
C GLU A 106 -6.68 -22.36 4.10
N TYR A 107 -6.18 -21.22 4.57
CA TYR A 107 -6.09 -20.86 5.98
C TYR A 107 -7.35 -20.11 6.42
N TRP A 108 -7.94 -20.51 7.52
CA TRP A 108 -9.21 -19.97 8.02
C TRP A 108 -9.15 -19.67 9.51
N VAL A 109 -9.91 -18.67 9.91
CA VAL A 109 -10.14 -18.34 11.31
C VAL A 109 -11.65 -18.29 11.58
N ASN A 110 -12.11 -18.99 12.62
CA ASN A 110 -13.45 -18.81 13.19
C ASN A 110 -13.32 -17.89 14.40
N THR A 111 -13.89 -16.70 14.35
CA THR A 111 -13.85 -15.71 15.43
C THR A 111 -15.06 -14.79 15.35
N ASP A 112 -15.22 -13.89 16.32
CA ASP A 112 -16.35 -12.95 16.34
C ASP A 112 -16.22 -11.90 15.23
N GLY A 113 -17.33 -11.67 14.56
CA GLY A 113 -17.49 -10.70 13.50
C GLY A 113 -17.95 -9.33 14.00
N PRO A 114 -18.29 -8.40 13.09
CA PRO A 114 -18.75 -7.05 13.43
C PRO A 114 -20.08 -7.01 14.21
N ASP A 115 -20.80 -8.13 14.25
CA ASP A 115 -22.05 -8.33 14.99
C ASP A 115 -21.88 -9.21 16.26
N GLY A 116 -20.65 -9.57 16.58
CA GLY A 116 -20.31 -10.41 17.73
C GLY A 116 -20.56 -11.91 17.54
N LYS A 117 -21.00 -12.36 16.35
CA LYS A 117 -21.21 -13.77 16.06
C LYS A 117 -19.94 -14.42 15.55
N LEU A 118 -19.71 -15.65 15.98
CA LEU A 118 -18.61 -16.46 15.45
C LEU A 118 -18.87 -16.79 13.98
N THR A 119 -17.92 -16.42 13.12
CA THR A 119 -17.99 -16.59 11.66
C THR A 119 -16.65 -17.09 11.15
N ASP A 120 -16.68 -17.90 10.09
CA ASP A 120 -15.47 -18.34 9.40
C ASP A 120 -15.00 -17.25 8.43
N TYR A 121 -13.74 -16.84 8.55
CA TYR A 121 -13.08 -15.91 7.68
C TYR A 121 -11.86 -16.56 7.05
N GLN A 122 -11.69 -16.39 5.75
CA GLN A 122 -10.49 -16.82 5.04
C GLN A 122 -9.36 -15.81 5.29
N ILE A 123 -8.15 -16.33 5.49
CA ILE A 123 -6.94 -15.54 5.56
C ILE A 123 -6.40 -15.35 4.15
N GLU A 124 -6.36 -14.11 3.69
CA GLU A 124 -5.86 -13.76 2.35
C GLU A 124 -4.36 -13.46 2.35
N TYR A 125 -3.88 -12.79 3.41
CA TYR A 125 -2.49 -12.37 3.49
C TYR A 125 -1.93 -12.56 4.89
N THR A 126 -0.59 -12.70 4.92
CA THR A 126 0.22 -12.50 6.12
C THR A 126 0.94 -11.17 6.03
N PHE A 127 1.24 -10.51 7.15
CA PHE A 127 2.13 -9.37 7.19
C PHE A 127 2.99 -9.35 8.45
N GLY A 128 4.27 -8.98 8.25
CA GLY A 128 5.31 -9.17 9.24
C GLY A 128 5.73 -10.64 9.38
N VAL A 129 6.90 -10.85 9.98
CA VAL A 129 7.51 -12.18 10.11
C VAL A 129 8.16 -12.39 11.48
N ALA A 130 8.77 -11.37 12.06
CA ALA A 130 9.39 -11.41 13.38
C ALA A 130 9.37 -10.03 14.06
N PRO A 131 9.10 -9.95 15.37
CA PRO A 131 8.86 -11.04 16.31
C PRO A 131 7.45 -11.62 16.26
N LEU A 132 6.57 -11.03 15.45
CA LEU A 132 5.19 -11.48 15.30
C LEU A 132 4.76 -11.48 13.83
N GLN A 133 3.78 -12.31 13.51
CA GLN A 133 3.07 -12.29 12.25
C GLN A 133 1.59 -12.07 12.49
N GLN A 134 0.99 -11.15 11.71
CA GLN A 134 -0.45 -10.90 11.68
C GLN A 134 -1.06 -11.42 10.38
N TYR A 135 -2.40 -11.49 10.36
CA TYR A 135 -3.17 -12.09 9.28
C TYR A 135 -4.26 -11.12 8.84
N LEU A 136 -4.48 -11.06 7.52
CA LEU A 136 -5.49 -10.18 6.93
C LEU A 136 -6.65 -11.00 6.38
N VAL A 137 -7.84 -10.49 6.67
CA VAL A 137 -9.12 -10.95 6.13
C VAL A 137 -9.64 -9.92 5.14
N ALA A 138 -10.08 -10.36 3.96
CA ALA A 138 -10.72 -9.51 2.97
C ALA A 138 -12.23 -9.43 3.21
N PHE A 139 -12.80 -8.23 3.01
CA PHE A 139 -14.23 -7.95 3.05
C PHE A 139 -14.72 -7.52 1.66
N ASP A 140 -16.01 -7.72 1.38
CA ASP A 140 -16.64 -7.44 0.08
C ASP A 140 -16.53 -5.97 -0.35
N ASP A 141 -16.38 -5.05 0.59
CA ASP A 141 -16.16 -3.62 0.34
C ASP A 141 -14.69 -3.25 0.04
N GLY A 142 -13.83 -4.24 -0.12
CA GLY A 142 -12.41 -4.07 -0.42
C GLY A 142 -11.54 -3.72 0.79
N ARG A 143 -12.12 -3.69 2.00
CA ARG A 143 -11.33 -3.58 3.24
C ARG A 143 -10.52 -4.86 3.46
N LEU A 144 -9.26 -4.67 3.80
CA LEU A 144 -8.42 -5.70 4.39
C LEU A 144 -8.31 -5.39 5.89
N GLN A 145 -8.76 -6.30 6.72
CA GLN A 145 -8.78 -6.15 8.18
C GLN A 145 -7.74 -7.06 8.80
N ALA A 146 -6.86 -6.47 9.61
CA ALA A 146 -5.90 -7.23 10.39
C ALA A 146 -6.58 -7.85 11.61
N LEU A 147 -6.30 -9.12 11.89
CA LEU A 147 -6.77 -9.74 13.13
C LEU A 147 -6.12 -9.09 14.36
N GLY A 148 -6.87 -8.96 15.43
CA GLY A 148 -6.36 -8.55 16.76
C GLY A 148 -5.53 -9.63 17.44
N ILE A 149 -5.48 -10.83 16.87
CA ILE A 149 -4.70 -11.99 17.34
C ILE A 149 -3.56 -12.21 16.37
N ALA A 150 -2.36 -12.34 16.90
CA ALA A 150 -1.12 -12.52 16.14
C ALA A 150 -0.40 -13.80 16.56
N TRP A 151 0.48 -14.26 15.68
CA TRP A 151 1.41 -15.35 15.99
C TRP A 151 2.74 -14.80 16.48
N ASP A 152 3.17 -15.20 17.67
CA ASP A 152 4.51 -14.91 18.21
C ASP A 152 5.50 -15.87 17.56
N SER A 153 6.29 -15.35 16.63
CA SER A 153 7.24 -16.14 15.84
C SER A 153 8.57 -16.41 16.54
N ARG A 154 8.77 -15.87 17.74
CA ARG A 154 9.98 -16.12 18.51
C ARG A 154 10.14 -17.61 18.87
N PRO A 155 11.35 -18.07 19.17
CA PRO A 155 11.56 -19.42 19.65
C PRO A 155 10.76 -19.75 20.92
N VAL A 156 10.39 -21.01 21.10
CA VAL A 156 9.69 -21.51 22.32
C VAL A 156 10.46 -21.13 23.58
N ALA A 157 11.80 -21.23 23.56
CA ALA A 157 12.65 -20.86 24.68
C ALA A 157 12.55 -19.39 25.10
N GLU A 158 12.06 -18.53 24.20
CA GLU A 158 11.79 -17.10 24.44
C GLU A 158 10.32 -16.81 24.72
N GLY A 159 9.50 -17.87 24.90
CA GLY A 159 8.06 -17.75 25.15
C GLY A 159 7.23 -17.54 23.88
N GLY A 160 7.81 -17.73 22.70
CA GLY A 160 7.14 -17.63 21.40
C GLY A 160 6.45 -18.94 20.96
N GLN A 161 6.19 -19.07 19.66
CA GLN A 161 5.46 -20.16 18.99
C GLN A 161 4.07 -20.37 19.57
N ARG A 162 3.33 -19.25 19.69
CA ARG A 162 1.97 -19.23 20.24
C ARG A 162 1.12 -18.12 19.66
N TRP A 163 -0.19 -18.30 19.70
CA TRP A 163 -1.17 -17.24 19.49
C TRP A 163 -1.22 -16.30 20.69
N PHE A 164 -1.41 -15.01 20.47
CA PHE A 164 -1.63 -14.03 21.52
C PHE A 164 -2.46 -12.86 20.99
N HIS A 165 -3.20 -12.20 21.89
CA HIS A 165 -3.94 -10.99 21.56
C HIS A 165 -3.03 -9.76 21.69
N LEU A 166 -3.14 -8.80 20.75
CA LEU A 166 -2.31 -7.59 20.73
C LEU A 166 -2.55 -6.67 21.92
N TYR A 167 -3.74 -6.76 22.52
CA TYR A 167 -4.15 -6.02 23.72
C TYR A 167 -4.62 -7.03 24.80
N PRO A 168 -3.71 -7.76 25.43
CA PRO A 168 -4.08 -8.88 26.30
C PRO A 168 -4.81 -8.46 27.59
N ASP A 169 -4.58 -7.22 28.04
CA ASP A 169 -5.13 -6.69 29.28
C ASP A 169 -6.44 -5.89 29.08
N GLU A 170 -6.87 -5.70 27.83
CA GLU A 170 -8.09 -4.98 27.50
C GLU A 170 -9.25 -5.96 27.34
N LYS A 171 -10.48 -5.49 27.53
CA LYS A 171 -11.72 -6.26 27.28
C LYS A 171 -12.40 -5.75 26.00
N ILE A 172 -11.84 -6.11 24.87
CA ILE A 172 -12.33 -5.69 23.57
C ILE A 172 -13.46 -6.62 23.14
N ASP A 173 -14.65 -6.08 22.88
CA ASP A 173 -15.77 -6.75 22.26
C ASP A 173 -16.07 -6.17 20.87
N TYR A 174 -17.05 -6.74 20.17
CA TYR A 174 -17.40 -6.34 18.79
C TYR A 174 -17.88 -4.88 18.65
N ASN A 175 -18.26 -4.18 19.73
CA ASN A 175 -18.61 -2.76 19.73
C ASN A 175 -17.41 -1.85 19.95
N ASP A 176 -16.31 -2.39 20.45
CA ASP A 176 -15.12 -1.61 20.77
C ASP A 176 -14.45 -1.06 19.49
N VAL A 177 -13.90 0.16 19.59
CA VAL A 177 -13.15 0.78 18.49
C VAL A 177 -11.85 0.04 18.15
N LEU A 178 -11.32 -0.75 19.08
CA LEU A 178 -10.15 -1.61 18.91
C LEU A 178 -10.52 -3.04 18.49
N HIS A 179 -11.81 -3.32 18.21
CA HIS A 179 -12.15 -4.61 17.63
C HIS A 179 -11.54 -4.76 16.23
N TRP A 180 -11.11 -5.96 15.91
CA TRP A 180 -10.35 -6.22 14.67
C TRP A 180 -11.12 -5.85 13.38
N THR A 181 -12.47 -5.84 13.40
CA THR A 181 -13.30 -5.40 12.27
C THR A 181 -13.44 -3.88 12.16
N ARG A 182 -12.88 -3.10 13.10
CA ARG A 182 -13.01 -1.64 13.14
C ARG A 182 -11.83 -0.93 12.47
N TYR A 183 -11.97 0.39 12.32
CA TYR A 183 -11.01 1.23 11.61
C TYR A 183 -9.57 1.12 12.14
N ALA A 184 -9.37 0.88 13.44
CA ALA A 184 -8.04 0.75 14.03
C ALA A 184 -7.21 -0.37 13.37
N PHE A 185 -7.86 -1.41 12.86
CA PHE A 185 -7.27 -2.58 12.22
C PHE A 185 -7.44 -2.61 10.69
N ASN A 186 -7.94 -1.50 10.10
CA ASN A 186 -8.03 -1.39 8.64
C ASN A 186 -6.64 -1.27 8.02
N TRP A 187 -6.20 -2.32 7.35
CA TRP A 187 -4.88 -2.39 6.74
C TRP A 187 -4.70 -1.36 5.63
N ASN A 188 -5.70 -1.16 4.74
CA ASN A 188 -5.64 -0.24 3.60
C ASN A 188 -5.24 1.18 4.01
N SER A 189 -5.69 1.64 5.18
CA SER A 189 -5.46 3.01 5.64
C SER A 189 -4.38 3.14 6.72
N ARG A 190 -4.02 2.05 7.41
CA ARG A 190 -3.14 2.08 8.58
C ARG A 190 -1.77 1.45 8.35
N CYS A 191 -1.70 0.36 7.61
CA CYS A 191 -0.53 -0.50 7.54
C CYS A 191 0.10 -0.54 6.13
N ALA A 192 -0.74 -0.47 5.09
CA ALA A 192 -0.39 -0.75 3.70
C ALA A 192 0.78 0.07 3.16
N ASP A 193 0.85 1.35 3.51
CA ASP A 193 1.91 2.26 3.07
C ASP A 193 3.33 1.80 3.48
N CYS A 194 3.43 1.12 4.63
CA CYS A 194 4.70 0.59 5.14
C CYS A 194 4.96 -0.85 4.72
N HIS A 195 3.94 -1.58 4.28
CA HIS A 195 4.01 -3.01 4.00
C HIS A 195 3.88 -3.35 2.51
N SER A 196 3.75 -2.35 1.62
CA SER A 196 3.67 -2.53 0.17
C SER A 196 4.48 -1.49 -0.59
N THR A 197 4.65 -1.68 -1.90
CA THR A 197 5.33 -0.74 -2.80
C THR A 197 4.31 -0.03 -3.68
N ASN A 198 4.39 1.30 -3.77
CA ASN A 198 3.51 2.13 -4.59
C ASN A 198 2.03 1.92 -4.30
N LEU A 199 1.65 2.04 -3.04
CA LEU A 199 0.26 1.89 -2.61
C LEU A 199 -0.64 2.96 -3.22
N GLN A 200 -1.75 2.53 -3.81
CA GLN A 200 -2.88 3.35 -4.21
C GLN A 200 -4.11 2.92 -3.39
N LYS A 201 -4.52 3.71 -2.42
CA LYS A 201 -5.63 3.35 -1.53
C LYS A 201 -6.96 3.25 -2.26
N ASN A 202 -7.18 4.12 -3.23
CA ASN A 202 -8.39 4.21 -4.07
C ASN A 202 -9.69 4.11 -3.25
N TYR A 203 -9.72 4.84 -2.11
CA TYR A 203 -10.89 4.90 -1.25
C TYR A 203 -12.03 5.66 -1.94
N GLN A 204 -13.20 5.04 -1.99
CA GLN A 204 -14.44 5.59 -2.55
C GLN A 204 -15.34 6.07 -1.42
N GLN A 205 -15.33 7.37 -1.17
CA GLN A 205 -16.09 7.97 -0.07
C GLN A 205 -17.62 7.77 -0.21
N SER A 206 -18.14 7.72 -1.43
CA SER A 206 -19.58 7.57 -1.68
C SER A 206 -20.14 6.20 -1.31
N THR A 207 -19.30 5.19 -1.32
CA THR A 207 -19.66 3.78 -1.04
C THR A 207 -18.96 3.22 0.20
N ASP A 208 -18.12 4.04 0.84
CA ASP A 208 -17.26 3.62 1.97
C ASP A 208 -16.49 2.33 1.67
N SER A 209 -15.85 2.27 0.50
CA SER A 209 -15.18 1.08 0.00
C SER A 209 -13.77 1.37 -0.51
N TYR A 210 -12.98 0.33 -0.68
CA TYR A 210 -11.61 0.41 -1.17
C TYR A 210 -11.44 -0.36 -2.48
N GLN A 211 -10.61 0.17 -3.37
CA GLN A 211 -10.09 -0.51 -4.56
C GLN A 211 -8.56 -0.44 -4.54
N THR A 212 -8.00 -0.79 -3.39
CA THR A 212 -6.57 -0.65 -3.12
C THR A 212 -5.73 -1.49 -4.08
N THR A 213 -4.72 -0.86 -4.65
CA THR A 213 -3.73 -1.50 -5.52
C THR A 213 -2.32 -1.14 -5.08
N TRP A 214 -1.35 -1.91 -5.54
CA TRP A 214 0.09 -1.70 -5.32
C TRP A 214 0.87 -2.19 -6.53
N SER A 215 2.12 -1.76 -6.67
CA SER A 215 3.03 -2.30 -7.69
C SER A 215 3.62 -3.64 -7.26
N GLU A 216 4.01 -3.75 -5.98
CA GLU A 216 4.45 -5.00 -5.37
C GLU A 216 3.84 -5.13 -3.96
N ILE A 217 3.47 -6.36 -3.61
CA ILE A 217 2.76 -6.66 -2.37
C ILE A 217 3.60 -6.35 -1.11
N ASN A 218 4.92 -6.42 -1.23
CA ASN A 218 5.88 -6.26 -0.16
C ASN A 218 6.67 -4.95 -0.27
N VAL A 219 7.66 -4.75 0.60
CA VAL A 219 8.57 -3.61 0.56
C VAL A 219 9.73 -3.94 -0.36
N ALA A 220 9.55 -3.68 -1.64
CA ALA A 220 10.55 -3.93 -2.67
C ALA A 220 11.53 -2.75 -2.87
N CYS A 221 12.44 -2.87 -3.83
CA CYS A 221 13.48 -1.89 -4.10
C CYS A 221 12.94 -0.47 -4.30
N GLU A 222 11.86 -0.34 -5.07
CA GLU A 222 11.27 0.93 -5.42
C GLU A 222 10.49 1.61 -4.27
N SER A 223 10.20 0.89 -3.18
CA SER A 223 9.68 1.52 -1.95
C SER A 223 10.66 2.56 -1.38
N CYS A 224 11.96 2.28 -1.47
CA CYS A 224 13.02 3.15 -0.98
C CYS A 224 13.59 4.04 -2.08
N HIS A 225 13.89 3.46 -3.25
CA HIS A 225 14.56 4.15 -4.37
C HIS A 225 13.61 5.02 -5.21
N GLY A 226 12.29 4.81 -5.10
CA GLY A 226 11.30 5.40 -6.00
C GLY A 226 11.22 4.66 -7.32
N PRO A 227 10.34 5.12 -8.25
CA PRO A 227 10.11 4.47 -9.54
C PRO A 227 11.40 4.37 -10.37
N GLY A 228 11.70 3.18 -10.89
CA GLY A 228 12.97 2.84 -11.51
C GLY A 228 13.04 2.97 -13.02
N ALA A 229 11.93 3.26 -13.71
CA ALA A 229 11.88 3.24 -15.19
C ALA A 229 12.92 4.18 -15.83
N ASP A 230 13.09 5.39 -15.28
CA ASP A 230 14.06 6.36 -15.80
C ASP A 230 15.50 5.94 -15.52
N HIS A 231 15.74 5.28 -14.40
CA HIS A 231 17.04 4.69 -14.09
C HIS A 231 17.39 3.54 -15.05
N VAL A 232 16.46 2.66 -15.33
CA VAL A 232 16.63 1.57 -16.31
C VAL A 232 16.95 2.15 -17.70
N ARG A 233 16.22 3.19 -18.11
CA ARG A 233 16.49 3.88 -19.39
C ARG A 233 17.86 4.53 -19.40
N TRP A 234 18.22 5.23 -18.33
CA TRP A 234 19.55 5.82 -18.16
C TRP A 234 20.65 4.77 -18.25
N SER A 235 20.47 3.60 -17.62
CA SER A 235 21.49 2.54 -17.60
C SER A 235 21.81 1.99 -18.98
N ALA A 236 20.84 1.99 -19.91
CA ALA A 236 21.04 1.56 -21.29
C ALA A 236 21.85 2.58 -22.13
N THR A 237 21.74 3.86 -21.80
CA THR A 237 22.46 4.95 -22.50
C THR A 237 22.86 6.01 -21.47
N PRO A 238 23.97 5.78 -20.70
CA PRO A 238 24.36 6.68 -19.64
C PRO A 238 24.65 8.10 -20.12
N ASP A 239 23.97 9.06 -19.50
CA ASP A 239 24.18 10.49 -19.70
C ASP A 239 24.54 11.15 -18.37
N THR A 240 25.68 11.83 -18.31
CA THR A 240 26.16 12.52 -17.11
C THR A 240 25.36 13.77 -16.77
N ALA A 241 24.55 14.29 -17.71
CA ALA A 241 23.63 15.39 -17.45
C ALA A 241 22.38 14.96 -16.67
N VAL A 242 22.07 13.66 -16.63
CA VAL A 242 20.92 13.13 -15.90
C VAL A 242 21.24 13.05 -14.41
N THR A 243 20.53 13.84 -13.62
CA THR A 243 20.69 13.91 -12.18
C THR A 243 20.34 12.56 -11.53
N ASN A 244 21.14 12.15 -10.54
CA ASN A 244 20.92 10.93 -9.74
C ASN A 244 20.70 9.67 -10.61
N LYS A 245 21.31 9.61 -11.80
CA LYS A 245 21.17 8.46 -12.71
C LYS A 245 19.72 8.11 -13.06
N GLY A 246 18.82 9.09 -13.09
CA GLY A 246 17.39 8.90 -13.36
C GLY A 246 16.55 8.41 -12.17
N LEU A 247 17.13 8.23 -10.99
CA LEU A 247 16.35 7.91 -9.77
C LEU A 247 15.75 9.19 -9.18
N VAL A 248 14.49 9.09 -8.75
CA VAL A 248 13.76 10.20 -8.11
C VAL A 248 14.31 10.48 -6.71
N ARG A 249 14.81 9.45 -6.02
CA ARG A 249 15.35 9.55 -4.66
C ARG A 249 16.84 9.22 -4.65
N ASP A 250 17.64 10.12 -4.11
CA ASP A 250 19.04 9.85 -3.83
C ASP A 250 19.21 9.26 -2.43
N VAL A 251 19.13 7.96 -2.34
CA VAL A 251 19.30 7.23 -1.07
C VAL A 251 20.77 7.21 -0.60
N ALA A 252 21.73 7.53 -1.48
CA ALA A 252 23.15 7.61 -1.11
C ALA A 252 23.44 8.82 -0.22
N THR A 253 22.63 9.88 -0.35
CA THR A 253 22.70 11.08 0.49
C THR A 253 21.74 11.04 1.67
N ALA A 254 20.78 10.10 1.65
CA ALA A 254 19.85 9.86 2.75
C ALA A 254 20.60 9.24 3.93
N GLY A 255 21.24 9.97 4.74
CA GLY A 255 21.89 9.60 5.99
C GLY A 255 22.18 8.11 6.25
N ARG A 256 23.20 7.85 6.98
CA ARG A 256 23.57 6.48 7.37
C ARG A 256 23.04 6.16 8.75
N TRP A 257 22.24 5.12 8.88
CA TRP A 257 21.88 4.56 10.18
C TRP A 257 23.07 3.83 10.78
N GLN A 258 23.47 4.20 11.97
CA GLN A 258 24.53 3.54 12.69
C GLN A 258 24.00 3.01 14.02
N ARG A 259 24.18 1.71 14.24
CA ARG A 259 23.90 1.13 15.56
C ARG A 259 25.00 1.56 16.52
N LEU A 260 24.62 2.16 17.62
CA LEU A 260 25.58 2.53 18.67
C LEU A 260 26.01 1.28 19.43
N PRO A 261 27.32 1.13 19.74
CA PRO A 261 27.80 0.04 20.56
C PRO A 261 27.06 -0.01 21.91
N GLY A 262 26.52 -1.19 22.25
CA GLY A 262 25.82 -1.40 23.53
C GLY A 262 24.40 -0.81 23.63
N LYS A 263 23.82 -0.30 22.52
CA LYS A 263 22.41 0.16 22.47
C LYS A 263 21.62 -0.64 21.44
N ASP A 264 20.36 -0.95 21.76
CA ASP A 264 19.42 -1.58 20.84
C ASP A 264 18.81 -0.59 19.81
N THR A 265 19.24 0.67 19.86
CA THR A 265 18.78 1.73 18.98
C THR A 265 19.83 2.08 17.93
N ALA A 266 19.39 2.37 16.71
CA ALA A 266 20.22 2.98 15.67
C ALA A 266 19.97 4.49 15.65
N GLU A 267 21.02 5.29 15.47
CA GLU A 267 20.94 6.73 15.29
C GLU A 267 21.28 7.10 13.85
N LEU A 268 20.63 8.12 13.30
CA LEU A 268 20.92 8.67 11.98
C LEU A 268 22.18 9.55 12.07
N VAL A 269 23.28 9.07 11.52
CA VAL A 269 24.58 9.74 11.60
C VAL A 269 24.92 10.43 10.28
N LYS A 270 24.33 11.53 9.99
CA LYS A 270 24.49 12.40 8.81
C LYS A 270 23.57 12.08 7.64
N GLY A 271 23.01 13.13 7.16
CA GLY A 271 22.28 13.32 5.92
C GLY A 271 21.19 14.37 6.15
N HIS A 272 21.35 15.51 5.53
CA HIS A 272 20.27 16.49 5.45
C HIS A 272 19.31 16.07 4.34
N THR A 273 18.54 15.04 4.57
CA THR A 273 17.37 14.79 3.74
C THR A 273 16.17 15.22 4.54
N GLN A 274 15.42 16.16 4.00
CA GLN A 274 14.02 16.32 4.35
C GLN A 274 13.28 15.07 3.86
N LEU A 275 13.41 13.98 4.61
CA LEU A 275 12.46 12.89 4.51
C LEU A 275 11.14 13.49 4.97
N ASP A 276 10.10 13.41 4.17
CA ASP A 276 8.76 13.70 4.66
C ASP A 276 8.43 12.75 5.82
N ASN A 277 7.48 13.12 6.67
CA ASN A 277 7.11 12.33 7.85
C ASN A 277 6.76 10.88 7.52
N HIS A 278 6.33 10.62 6.29
CA HIS A 278 5.95 9.32 5.78
C HIS A 278 7.19 8.43 5.48
N GLN A 279 8.21 9.03 4.91
CA GLN A 279 9.51 8.37 4.66
C GLN A 279 10.25 8.10 5.97
N LEU A 280 10.15 9.02 6.94
CA LEU A 280 10.72 8.85 8.27
C LEU A 280 10.06 7.68 9.01
N LEU A 281 8.73 7.51 8.90
CA LEU A 281 8.00 6.39 9.48
C LEU A 281 8.39 5.06 8.83
N LYS A 282 8.57 5.00 7.49
CA LYS A 282 9.09 3.80 6.80
C LYS A 282 10.48 3.42 7.32
N VAL A 283 11.35 4.39 7.49
CA VAL A 283 12.71 4.17 8.01
C VAL A 283 12.71 3.80 9.50
N LEU A 284 11.83 4.38 10.31
CA LEU A 284 11.69 4.05 11.73
C LEU A 284 11.01 2.69 11.98
N ALA A 285 10.09 2.28 11.10
CA ALA A 285 9.49 0.95 11.13
C ALA A 285 10.50 -0.16 10.77
N MET A 286 11.58 0.20 10.08
CA MET A 286 12.73 -0.68 9.81
C MET A 286 13.61 -0.85 11.06
N ARG A 287 13.04 -1.22 12.22
CA ARG A 287 13.81 -1.83 13.29
C ARG A 287 14.30 -3.18 12.79
N CYS A 288 15.39 -3.17 12.06
CA CYS A 288 16.04 -4.37 11.57
C CYS A 288 16.89 -4.97 12.71
N PRO A 289 16.43 -6.03 13.41
CA PRO A 289 17.33 -6.83 14.21
C PRO A 289 18.05 -7.79 13.24
N ARG A 290 19.29 -7.51 12.98
CA ARG A 290 20.20 -8.31 12.12
C ARG A 290 19.94 -8.21 10.62
N VAL A 291 20.41 -7.13 10.02
CA VAL A 291 20.94 -7.19 8.67
C VAL A 291 22.47 -7.23 8.79
N LYS A 292 23.04 -8.34 8.39
CA LYS A 292 24.43 -8.34 7.94
C LYS A 292 24.42 -7.43 6.71
N SER A 293 24.96 -6.24 6.86
CA SER A 293 25.23 -5.25 5.80
C SER A 293 24.13 -5.07 4.74
N CYS A 294 23.31 -4.03 4.86
CA CYS A 294 22.87 -3.26 3.71
C CYS A 294 23.91 -2.19 3.42
#